data_a6dded897eb2d3cc2bd84d3fe6c58dea
#
_entry.id   a6dded897eb2d3cc2bd84d3fe6c58dea
#
_cell.length_a   1.000
_cell.length_b   1.000
_cell.length_c   1.000
_cell.angle_alpha   90.00
_cell.angle_beta   90.00
_cell.angle_gamma   90.00
#
_symmetry.space_group_name_H-M   'P 1'
#
loop_
_entity.id
_entity.type
_entity.pdbx_description
1 polymer ?
#
loop_
_entity_poly.entity_id
_entity_poly.type
_entity_poly.pdbx_seq_one_letter_code
_entity_poly.pdbx_strand_id
1 'polypeptide(L)'
;GMIFENGARAVGAAVLPAGVGQTDLQVRAAVDIGTTAYAGTPDYLKIILDKADEMGESLSIRKAVVGGGALFPALRQEYTDRGIACLQCYATADLGNIAYESPAQEGMIVDEGVLVEIVTPGTGTPVADGEVGEVVVTVLNPDYPLIRFATGDLSAVLPGKSPCGRSNLRIKGWMGRADQTTKIKGMFVRPEQVAALVASHDALDRARIIARRNGAMDEMIVQLETTLSAASDFDGLVKSHLKLTGNVELVAPGSLPRDGLVIEDQRVYE
;
A
#
# COMPACT_ATOMS: atom_id res chain seq x y z
N GLY A 1 13.54 0.48 3.56
CA GLY A 1 14.53 -0.15 4.45
C GLY A 1 15.29 0.87 5.27
N MET A 2 16.14 1.70 4.68
CA MET A 2 17.08 2.60 5.41
C MET A 2 16.42 3.53 6.43
N ILE A 3 15.24 4.09 6.15
CA ILE A 3 14.54 4.99 7.08
C ILE A 3 14.25 4.28 8.40
N PHE A 4 13.66 3.09 8.34
CA PHE A 4 13.36 2.31 9.54
C PHE A 4 14.62 1.84 10.26
N GLU A 5 15.65 1.42 9.51
CA GLU A 5 16.93 1.01 10.10
C GLU A 5 17.58 2.16 10.85
N ASN A 6 17.69 3.34 10.24
CA ASN A 6 18.26 4.52 10.87
C ASN A 6 17.44 4.96 12.10
N GLY A 7 16.11 4.96 11.99
CA GLY A 7 15.23 5.28 13.11
C GLY A 7 15.38 4.30 14.27
N ALA A 8 15.43 3.00 13.99
CA ALA A 8 15.63 1.99 15.02
C ALA A 8 17.00 2.13 15.71
N ARG A 9 18.07 2.38 14.94
CA ARG A 9 19.41 2.64 15.51
C ARG A 9 19.46 3.91 16.36
N ALA A 10 18.75 4.96 15.93
CA ALA A 10 18.69 6.23 16.66
C ALA A 10 18.02 6.09 18.04
N VAL A 11 17.09 5.15 18.22
CA VAL A 11 16.51 4.83 19.54
C VAL A 11 17.26 3.72 20.28
N GLY A 12 18.44 3.34 19.81
CA GLY A 12 19.32 2.37 20.48
C GLY A 12 18.98 0.89 20.22
N ALA A 13 18.12 0.58 19.23
CA ALA A 13 17.80 -0.80 18.91
C ALA A 13 18.90 -1.46 18.04
N ALA A 14 19.13 -2.75 18.27
CA ALA A 14 19.87 -3.58 17.33
C ALA A 14 18.98 -3.91 16.11
N VAL A 15 19.54 -3.85 14.92
CA VAL A 15 18.79 -4.07 13.68
C VAL A 15 19.35 -5.27 12.92
N LEU A 16 18.46 -6.21 12.57
CA LEU A 16 18.72 -7.27 11.62
C LEU A 16 18.08 -6.90 10.27
N PRO A 17 18.86 -6.50 9.24
CA PRO A 17 18.32 -6.21 7.91
C PRO A 17 18.05 -7.52 7.16
N ALA A 18 16.87 -8.11 7.41
CA ALA A 18 16.52 -9.44 6.90
C ALA A 18 16.18 -9.46 5.40
N GLY A 19 15.74 -8.32 4.82
CA GLY A 19 15.36 -8.23 3.41
C GLY A 19 14.07 -8.96 3.08
N VAL A 20 14.00 -9.52 1.89
CA VAL A 20 12.84 -10.28 1.38
C VAL A 20 13.23 -11.73 1.08
N GLY A 21 12.25 -12.64 1.14
CA GLY A 21 12.47 -14.08 0.89
C GLY A 21 13.13 -14.80 2.06
N GLN A 22 13.43 -16.10 1.88
CA GLN A 22 14.05 -16.98 2.88
C GLN A 22 13.38 -16.89 4.26
N THR A 23 12.04 -16.94 4.29
CA THR A 23 11.24 -16.70 5.49
C THR A 23 11.61 -17.63 6.65
N ASP A 24 11.96 -18.87 6.36
CA ASP A 24 12.42 -19.86 7.36
C ASP A 24 13.66 -19.36 8.11
N LEU A 25 14.64 -18.80 7.38
CA LEU A 25 15.86 -18.26 8.00
C LEU A 25 15.55 -17.01 8.81
N GLN A 26 14.61 -16.18 8.36
CA GLN A 26 14.18 -15.01 9.12
C GLN A 26 13.50 -15.39 10.43
N VAL A 27 12.63 -16.42 10.41
CA VAL A 27 12.01 -16.96 11.63
C VAL A 27 13.08 -17.47 12.61
N ARG A 28 14.02 -18.31 12.14
CA ARG A 28 15.11 -18.82 12.99
C ARG A 28 15.95 -17.70 13.60
N ALA A 29 16.37 -16.74 12.77
CA ALA A 29 17.13 -15.60 13.25
C ALA A 29 16.35 -14.77 14.27
N ALA A 30 15.04 -14.56 14.06
CA ALA A 30 14.18 -13.83 14.98
C ALA A 30 14.03 -14.55 16.34
N VAL A 31 13.97 -15.89 16.33
CA VAL A 31 13.97 -16.71 17.56
C VAL A 31 15.31 -16.62 18.26
N ASP A 32 16.42 -16.86 17.54
CA ASP A 32 17.77 -16.94 18.12
C ASP A 32 18.21 -15.63 18.78
N ILE A 33 17.87 -14.49 18.21
CA ILE A 33 18.21 -13.17 18.76
C ILE A 33 17.11 -12.56 19.64
N GLY A 34 15.96 -13.23 19.77
CA GLY A 34 14.84 -12.74 20.57
C GLY A 34 14.26 -11.43 20.04
N THR A 35 13.99 -11.35 18.73
CA THR A 35 13.48 -10.15 18.05
C THR A 35 12.16 -9.67 18.69
N THR A 36 12.12 -8.42 19.17
CA THR A 36 10.96 -7.85 19.86
C THR A 36 10.11 -6.91 19.00
N ALA A 37 10.64 -6.44 17.88
CA ALA A 37 9.96 -5.50 17.00
C ALA A 37 10.17 -5.85 15.53
N TYR A 38 9.18 -5.50 14.69
CA TYR A 38 9.20 -5.65 13.25
C TYR A 38 9.06 -4.30 12.57
N ALA A 39 9.77 -4.10 11.44
CA ALA A 39 9.57 -2.98 10.53
C ALA A 39 9.55 -3.49 9.09
N GLY A 40 8.46 -3.21 8.34
CA GLY A 40 8.32 -3.66 6.96
C GLY A 40 6.91 -3.47 6.41
N THR A 41 6.48 -4.33 5.50
CA THR A 41 5.10 -4.29 4.98
C THR A 41 4.15 -5.09 5.89
N PRO A 42 2.86 -4.71 5.95
CA PRO A 42 1.92 -5.39 6.84
C PRO A 42 1.74 -6.88 6.48
N ASP A 43 1.56 -7.19 5.22
CA ASP A 43 1.38 -8.55 4.71
C ASP A 43 2.59 -9.46 4.95
N TYR A 44 3.82 -8.93 4.88
CA TYR A 44 5.02 -9.74 5.10
C TYR A 44 5.21 -10.11 6.59
N LEU A 45 4.76 -9.26 7.53
CA LEU A 45 4.70 -9.63 8.93
C LEU A 45 3.81 -10.87 9.14
N LYS A 46 2.65 -10.91 8.47
CA LYS A 46 1.77 -12.08 8.52
C LYS A 46 2.48 -13.33 8.00
N ILE A 47 3.17 -13.24 6.88
CA ILE A 47 3.93 -14.36 6.30
C ILE A 47 4.98 -14.89 7.28
N ILE A 48 5.67 -14.01 8.00
CA ILE A 48 6.64 -14.41 9.04
C ILE A 48 5.95 -15.11 10.21
N LEU A 49 4.82 -14.59 10.68
CA LEU A 49 4.06 -15.16 11.80
C LEU A 49 3.48 -16.54 11.43
N ASP A 50 2.86 -16.65 10.26
CA ASP A 50 2.31 -17.93 9.77
C ASP A 50 3.41 -18.98 9.60
N LYS A 51 4.58 -18.56 9.09
CA LYS A 51 5.74 -19.46 8.95
C LYS A 51 6.28 -19.90 10.32
N ALA A 52 6.30 -19.03 11.30
CA ALA A 52 6.70 -19.41 12.66
C ALA A 52 5.74 -20.45 13.25
N ASP A 53 4.42 -20.26 13.08
CA ASP A 53 3.39 -21.22 13.49
C ASP A 53 3.59 -22.57 12.80
N GLU A 54 3.85 -22.58 11.47
CA GLU A 54 4.15 -23.80 10.69
C GLU A 54 5.40 -24.53 11.19
N MET A 55 6.42 -23.78 11.60
CA MET A 55 7.68 -24.33 12.12
C MET A 55 7.58 -24.73 13.60
N GLY A 56 6.48 -24.45 14.29
CA GLY A 56 6.32 -24.66 15.72
C GLY A 56 7.15 -23.72 16.60
N GLU A 57 7.54 -22.56 16.04
CA GLU A 57 8.38 -21.57 16.72
C GLU A 57 7.55 -20.45 17.31
N SER A 58 8.02 -19.88 18.43
CA SER A 58 7.40 -18.75 19.11
C SER A 58 8.24 -17.49 18.96
N LEU A 59 7.67 -16.45 18.34
CA LEU A 59 8.34 -15.16 18.18
C LEU A 59 8.06 -14.22 19.36
N SER A 60 9.07 -13.46 19.76
CA SER A 60 8.98 -12.45 20.82
C SER A 60 8.53 -11.08 20.32
N ILE A 61 8.05 -10.98 19.07
CA ILE A 61 7.60 -9.72 18.47
C ILE A 61 6.36 -9.21 19.23
N ARG A 62 6.43 -7.96 19.71
CA ARG A 62 5.34 -7.28 20.43
C ARG A 62 5.02 -5.91 19.84
N LYS A 63 5.85 -5.41 18.95
CA LYS A 63 5.68 -4.11 18.31
C LYS A 63 5.95 -4.25 16.81
N ALA A 64 5.18 -3.51 16.01
CA ALA A 64 5.43 -3.41 14.59
C ALA A 64 5.18 -1.98 14.09
N VAL A 65 6.00 -1.53 13.15
CA VAL A 65 5.71 -0.39 12.30
C VAL A 65 5.66 -0.87 10.86
N VAL A 66 4.55 -0.59 10.19
CA VAL A 66 4.32 -1.10 8.84
C VAL A 66 3.99 0.03 7.86
N GLY A 67 4.44 -0.13 6.62
CA GLY A 67 4.20 0.83 5.55
C GLY A 67 4.43 0.20 4.17
N GLY A 68 4.25 0.99 3.11
CA GLY A 68 4.39 0.50 1.74
C GLY A 68 3.31 -0.47 1.28
N GLY A 69 2.29 -0.70 2.09
CA GLY A 69 1.08 -1.47 1.82
C GLY A 69 -0.01 -1.05 2.80
N ALA A 70 -1.27 -1.33 2.46
CA ALA A 70 -2.39 -1.06 3.35
C ALA A 70 -2.43 -2.05 4.51
N LEU A 71 -2.61 -1.54 5.73
CA LEU A 71 -2.89 -2.35 6.90
C LEU A 71 -4.41 -2.44 7.05
N PHE A 72 -5.00 -3.48 6.52
CA PHE A 72 -6.45 -3.68 6.58
C PHE A 72 -6.94 -4.00 8.00
N PRO A 73 -8.18 -3.63 8.35
CA PRO A 73 -8.73 -3.83 9.69
C PRO A 73 -8.63 -5.27 10.20
N ALA A 74 -8.94 -6.25 9.35
CA ALA A 74 -8.85 -7.67 9.72
C ALA A 74 -7.41 -8.10 10.06
N LEU A 75 -6.43 -7.60 9.31
CA LEU A 75 -5.02 -7.90 9.55
C LEU A 75 -4.51 -7.18 10.82
N ARG A 76 -4.94 -5.95 11.05
CA ARG A 76 -4.66 -5.22 12.30
C ARG A 76 -5.22 -5.97 13.51
N GLN A 77 -6.45 -6.48 13.39
CA GLN A 77 -7.07 -7.27 14.47
C GLN A 77 -6.29 -8.55 14.75
N GLU A 78 -5.86 -9.27 13.72
CA GLU A 78 -5.02 -10.47 13.87
C GLU A 78 -3.73 -10.17 14.65
N TYR A 79 -3.06 -9.05 14.35
CA TYR A 79 -1.86 -8.65 15.09
C TYR A 79 -2.18 -8.29 16.55
N THR A 80 -3.30 -7.62 16.78
CA THR A 80 -3.77 -7.29 18.14
C THR A 80 -4.04 -8.57 18.94
N ASP A 81 -4.72 -9.55 18.35
CA ASP A 81 -5.02 -10.84 18.98
C ASP A 81 -3.75 -11.64 19.30
N ARG A 82 -2.69 -11.48 18.50
CA ARG A 82 -1.37 -12.02 18.75
C ARG A 82 -0.55 -11.20 19.77
N GLY A 83 -1.10 -10.12 20.32
CA GLY A 83 -0.43 -9.24 21.28
C GLY A 83 0.63 -8.33 20.66
N ILE A 84 0.51 -8.03 19.37
CA ILE A 84 1.44 -7.16 18.63
C ILE A 84 0.80 -5.77 18.45
N ALA A 85 1.41 -4.74 19.07
CA ALA A 85 1.03 -3.35 18.81
C ALA A 85 1.58 -2.90 17.44
N CYS A 86 0.72 -2.91 16.44
CA CYS A 86 1.08 -2.58 15.06
C CYS A 86 0.60 -1.18 14.72
N LEU A 87 1.53 -0.29 14.34
CA LEU A 87 1.26 1.07 13.86
C LEU A 87 1.67 1.20 12.40
N GLN A 88 0.95 2.04 11.67
CA GLN A 88 1.17 2.27 10.25
C GLN A 88 1.92 3.58 10.02
N CYS A 89 2.73 3.63 8.97
CA CYS A 89 3.27 4.88 8.44
C CYS A 89 2.94 5.02 6.95
N TYR A 90 2.90 6.28 6.51
CA TYR A 90 2.81 6.65 5.12
C TYR A 90 4.15 7.26 4.69
N ALA A 91 4.80 6.61 3.74
CA ALA A 91 6.12 6.98 3.26
C ALA A 91 6.26 6.66 1.77
N THR A 92 7.09 7.43 1.06
CA THR A 92 7.49 7.13 -0.33
C THR A 92 9.01 7.02 -0.43
N ALA A 93 9.49 6.45 -1.55
CA ALA A 93 10.92 6.34 -1.79
C ALA A 93 11.60 7.71 -1.96
N ASP A 94 10.86 8.67 -2.53
CA ASP A 94 11.38 10.01 -2.85
C ASP A 94 11.34 10.97 -1.66
N LEU A 95 10.25 10.93 -0.88
CA LEU A 95 9.97 11.90 0.19
C LEU A 95 10.42 11.42 1.58
N GLY A 96 10.64 10.12 1.73
CA GLY A 96 10.85 9.54 3.05
C GLY A 96 9.54 9.35 3.80
N ASN A 97 9.58 9.49 5.14
CA ASN A 97 8.39 9.41 5.97
C ASN A 97 7.57 10.70 5.85
N ILE A 98 6.28 10.56 5.58
CA ILE A 98 5.36 11.70 5.42
C ILE A 98 4.45 11.81 6.64
N ALA A 99 3.92 10.67 7.11
CA ALA A 99 3.03 10.64 8.25
C ALA A 99 3.06 9.26 8.92
N TYR A 100 2.68 9.22 10.20
CA TYR A 100 2.70 8.00 11.01
C TYR A 100 1.58 7.97 12.04
N GLU A 101 1.10 6.80 12.36
CA GLU A 101 0.14 6.59 13.45
C GLU A 101 0.79 6.78 14.82
N SER A 102 -0.01 7.25 15.76
CA SER A 102 0.26 7.16 17.19
C SER A 102 -0.57 6.04 17.82
N PRO A 103 -0.34 5.70 19.09
CA PRO A 103 -1.20 4.75 19.81
C PRO A 103 -2.67 5.14 19.89
N ALA A 104 -3.03 6.41 19.61
CA ALA A 104 -4.42 6.87 19.54
C ALA A 104 -5.14 6.31 18.29
N GLN A 105 -4.40 5.94 17.24
CA GLN A 105 -4.92 5.39 15.97
C GLN A 105 -6.02 6.25 15.32
N GLU A 106 -5.98 7.55 15.55
CA GLU A 106 -6.89 8.52 14.94
C GLU A 106 -6.19 9.30 13.83
N GLY A 107 -6.08 8.67 12.67
CA GLY A 107 -5.33 9.18 11.53
C GLY A 107 -3.82 9.12 11.72
N MET A 108 -3.09 9.74 10.79
CA MET A 108 -1.64 9.79 10.78
C MET A 108 -1.15 11.20 11.05
N ILE A 109 -0.18 11.33 11.93
CA ILE A 109 0.48 12.59 12.31
C ILE A 109 1.51 12.89 11.23
N VAL A 110 1.44 14.09 10.65
CA VAL A 110 2.41 14.56 9.65
C VAL A 110 3.79 14.74 10.32
N ASP A 111 4.83 14.23 9.65
CA ASP A 111 6.21 14.34 10.08
C ASP A 111 6.68 15.79 10.09
N GLU A 112 7.52 16.16 11.05
CA GLU A 112 8.03 17.52 11.22
C GLU A 112 8.98 17.96 10.09
N GLY A 113 9.51 17.02 9.31
CA GLY A 113 10.41 17.28 8.18
C GLY A 113 9.72 17.61 6.87
N VAL A 114 8.37 17.64 6.84
CA VAL A 114 7.61 17.88 5.61
C VAL A 114 6.43 18.84 5.82
N LEU A 115 6.01 19.48 4.73
CA LEU A 115 4.72 20.16 4.62
C LEU A 115 3.81 19.33 3.74
N VAL A 116 2.59 19.07 4.20
CA VAL A 116 1.56 18.33 3.47
C VAL A 116 0.42 19.26 3.09
N GLU A 117 0.04 19.24 1.84
CA GLU A 117 -1.15 19.89 1.29
C GLU A 117 -2.07 18.81 0.72
N ILE A 118 -3.37 18.98 0.86
CA ILE A 118 -4.38 18.16 0.17
C ILE A 118 -5.01 19.03 -0.90
N VAL A 119 -4.89 18.62 -2.15
CA VAL A 119 -5.29 19.45 -3.30
C VAL A 119 -6.23 18.72 -4.25
N THR A 120 -6.99 19.46 -5.04
CA THR A 120 -7.75 18.89 -6.16
C THR A 120 -6.77 18.30 -7.18
N PRO A 121 -6.89 17.00 -7.51
CA PRO A 121 -5.98 16.33 -8.43
C PRO A 121 -5.81 17.08 -9.76
N GLY A 122 -4.57 17.19 -10.22
CA GLY A 122 -4.22 17.84 -11.48
C GLY A 122 -4.29 19.37 -11.51
N THR A 123 -4.76 20.03 -10.43
CA THR A 123 -4.87 21.50 -10.39
C THR A 123 -3.91 22.16 -9.42
N GLY A 124 -3.52 21.46 -8.37
CA GLY A 124 -2.73 21.98 -7.26
C GLY A 124 -3.47 22.97 -6.36
N THR A 125 -4.80 23.12 -6.50
CA THR A 125 -5.64 23.99 -5.67
C THR A 125 -5.98 23.26 -4.36
N PRO A 126 -5.69 23.83 -3.18
CA PRO A 126 -6.05 23.22 -1.90
C PRO A 126 -7.56 22.97 -1.78
N VAL A 127 -7.94 21.85 -1.18
CA VAL A 127 -9.32 21.52 -0.82
C VAL A 127 -9.62 21.98 0.62
N ALA A 128 -10.88 21.99 1.01
CA ALA A 128 -11.25 22.28 2.40
C ALA A 128 -10.86 21.12 3.34
N ASP A 129 -10.65 21.43 4.63
CA ASP A 129 -10.36 20.42 5.64
C ASP A 129 -11.47 19.36 5.69
N GLY A 130 -11.06 18.10 5.65
CA GLY A 130 -11.95 16.94 5.62
C GLY A 130 -12.37 16.49 4.22
N GLU A 131 -12.17 17.29 3.19
CA GLU A 131 -12.37 16.87 1.80
C GLU A 131 -11.21 16.01 1.31
N VAL A 132 -11.54 15.03 0.47
CA VAL A 132 -10.55 14.14 -0.14
C VAL A 132 -9.88 14.82 -1.33
N GLY A 133 -8.56 14.77 -1.38
CA GLY A 133 -7.77 15.28 -2.48
C GLY A 133 -6.43 14.58 -2.59
N GLU A 134 -5.62 14.98 -3.58
CA GLU A 134 -4.29 14.45 -3.79
C GLU A 134 -3.32 15.00 -2.73
N VAL A 135 -2.49 14.10 -2.20
CA VAL A 135 -1.43 14.46 -1.26
C VAL A 135 -0.27 15.07 -2.00
N VAL A 136 0.03 16.32 -1.72
CA VAL A 136 1.18 17.05 -2.24
C VAL A 136 2.11 17.37 -1.08
N VAL A 137 3.41 17.10 -1.26
CA VAL A 137 4.38 17.18 -0.17
C VAL A 137 5.57 18.06 -0.55
N THR A 138 5.96 18.93 0.38
CA THR A 138 7.24 19.66 0.31
C THR A 138 8.16 19.13 1.40
N VAL A 139 9.34 18.66 1.01
CA VAL A 139 10.38 18.19 1.93
C VAL A 139 11.23 19.37 2.39
N LEU A 140 11.41 19.51 3.70
CA LEU A 140 12.22 20.58 4.31
C LEU A 140 13.72 20.23 4.38
N ASN A 141 14.20 19.41 3.44
CA ASN A 141 15.61 19.03 3.33
C ASN A 141 16.31 19.93 2.32
N PRO A 142 17.27 20.79 2.73
CA PRO A 142 17.94 21.70 1.82
C PRO A 142 18.87 20.99 0.81
N ASP A 143 19.34 19.78 1.10
CA ASP A 143 20.24 19.03 0.23
C ASP A 143 19.51 18.34 -0.92
N TYR A 144 18.23 17.99 -0.72
CA TYR A 144 17.37 17.40 -1.73
C TYR A 144 15.93 17.92 -1.59
N PRO A 145 15.69 19.17 -1.97
CA PRO A 145 14.38 19.79 -1.82
C PRO A 145 13.41 19.27 -2.90
N LEU A 146 12.35 18.63 -2.48
CA LEU A 146 11.19 18.34 -3.32
C LEU A 146 10.08 19.30 -2.91
N ILE A 147 9.72 20.21 -3.81
CA ILE A 147 8.75 21.27 -3.54
C ILE A 147 7.44 20.93 -4.24
N ARG A 148 6.36 20.81 -3.45
CA ARG A 148 5.02 20.47 -3.91
C ARG A 148 5.00 19.24 -4.81
N PHE A 149 5.67 18.18 -4.35
CA PHE A 149 5.70 16.89 -5.06
C PHE A 149 4.35 16.22 -4.97
N ALA A 150 3.70 15.99 -6.12
CA ALA A 150 2.43 15.29 -6.23
C ALA A 150 2.67 13.79 -6.10
N THR A 151 2.10 13.16 -5.06
CA THR A 151 2.33 11.74 -4.79
C THR A 151 1.46 10.82 -5.65
N GLY A 152 0.38 11.34 -6.21
CA GLY A 152 -0.68 10.56 -6.86
C GLY A 152 -1.55 9.79 -5.86
N ASP A 153 -1.35 9.95 -4.55
CA ASP A 153 -2.15 9.32 -3.50
C ASP A 153 -3.22 10.27 -3.00
N LEU A 154 -4.36 9.71 -2.60
CA LEU A 154 -5.47 10.46 -2.01
C LEU A 154 -5.44 10.37 -0.49
N SER A 155 -5.78 11.49 0.16
CA SER A 155 -6.03 11.58 1.60
C SER A 155 -6.98 12.74 1.92
N ALA A 156 -7.24 12.99 3.20
CA ALA A 156 -7.95 14.17 3.68
C ALA A 156 -7.35 14.65 5.00
N VAL A 157 -7.39 15.95 5.24
CA VAL A 157 -7.01 16.52 6.54
C VAL A 157 -8.00 16.07 7.61
N LEU A 158 -7.50 15.64 8.77
CA LEU A 158 -8.28 15.42 9.97
C LEU A 158 -8.22 16.66 10.85
N PRO A 159 -9.36 17.35 11.07
CA PRO A 159 -9.39 18.53 11.91
C PRO A 159 -9.14 18.20 13.39
N GLY A 160 -8.73 19.20 14.13
CA GLY A 160 -8.53 19.11 15.58
C GLY A 160 -7.19 18.54 16.00
N LYS A 161 -6.97 18.47 17.31
CA LYS A 161 -5.72 17.97 17.91
C LYS A 161 -5.75 16.45 18.05
N SER A 162 -4.59 15.82 17.94
CA SER A 162 -4.46 14.39 18.21
C SER A 162 -4.71 14.10 19.70
N PRO A 163 -5.43 13.03 20.05
CA PRO A 163 -5.56 12.58 21.45
C PRO A 163 -4.23 12.22 22.09
N CYS A 164 -3.19 11.94 21.31
CA CYS A 164 -1.83 11.69 21.82
C CYS A 164 -1.11 12.97 22.30
N GLY A 165 -1.73 14.15 22.16
CA GLY A 165 -1.17 15.43 22.60
C GLY A 165 -0.30 16.16 21.59
N ARG A 166 -0.01 15.57 20.42
CA ARG A 166 0.74 16.25 19.36
C ARG A 166 -0.12 17.31 18.65
N SER A 167 0.50 18.43 18.30
CA SER A 167 -0.15 19.56 17.61
C SER A 167 0.03 19.53 16.09
N ASN A 168 0.77 18.58 15.56
CA ASN A 168 1.00 18.42 14.13
C ASN A 168 -0.32 18.25 13.36
N LEU A 169 -0.31 18.65 12.08
CA LEU A 169 -1.37 18.30 11.14
C LEU A 169 -1.57 16.76 11.13
N ARG A 170 -2.81 16.34 10.97
CA ARG A 170 -3.15 14.92 10.78
C ARG A 170 -3.85 14.73 9.46
N ILE A 171 -3.58 13.59 8.84
CA ILE A 171 -4.28 13.12 7.65
C ILE A 171 -4.96 11.77 7.95
N LYS A 172 -5.99 11.42 7.17
CA LYS A 172 -6.71 10.14 7.33
C LYS A 172 -5.83 8.92 7.00
N GLY A 173 -4.71 9.13 6.33
CA GLY A 173 -3.87 8.10 5.77
C GLY A 173 -4.17 7.88 4.29
N TRP A 174 -3.71 6.78 3.73
CA TRP A 174 -3.90 6.46 2.32
C TRP A 174 -5.35 6.09 2.01
N MET A 175 -5.97 6.77 1.05
CA MET A 175 -7.38 6.60 0.65
C MET A 175 -7.54 6.18 -0.82
N GLY A 176 -6.46 5.71 -1.44
CA GLY A 176 -6.46 5.30 -2.84
C GLY A 176 -5.52 6.16 -3.70
N ARG A 177 -5.64 6.01 -5.02
CA ARG A 177 -4.82 6.72 -6.01
C ARG A 177 -5.66 7.68 -6.84
N ALA A 178 -5.12 8.87 -7.08
CA ALA A 178 -5.73 9.87 -7.96
C ALA A 178 -5.65 9.46 -9.45
N ASP A 179 -4.63 8.69 -9.81
CA ASP A 179 -4.32 8.26 -11.19
C ASP A 179 -4.78 6.82 -11.51
N GLN A 180 -5.66 6.24 -10.69
CA GLN A 180 -6.14 4.85 -10.79
C GLN A 180 -5.01 3.78 -10.68
N THR A 181 -3.77 4.16 -10.44
CA THR A 181 -2.71 3.18 -10.18
C THR A 181 -3.02 2.40 -8.91
N THR A 182 -3.02 1.08 -8.99
CA THR A 182 -3.38 0.21 -7.87
C THR A 182 -2.27 -0.79 -7.59
N LYS A 183 -1.88 -0.95 -6.32
CA LYS A 183 -0.90 -1.96 -5.91
C LYS A 183 -1.62 -3.27 -5.60
N ILE A 184 -1.33 -4.33 -6.36
CA ILE A 184 -1.92 -5.66 -6.22
C ILE A 184 -0.78 -6.65 -5.99
N LYS A 185 -0.86 -7.48 -4.95
CA LYS A 185 0.20 -8.46 -4.61
C LYS A 185 1.62 -7.86 -4.62
N GLY A 186 1.75 -6.62 -4.12
CA GLY A 186 3.02 -5.92 -4.04
C GLY A 186 3.49 -5.22 -5.33
N MET A 187 2.81 -5.39 -6.46
CA MET A 187 3.14 -4.79 -7.77
C MET A 187 2.15 -3.71 -8.15
N PHE A 188 2.64 -2.63 -8.78
CA PHE A 188 1.78 -1.58 -9.31
C PHE A 188 1.19 -1.99 -10.66
N VAL A 189 -0.12 -1.90 -10.77
CA VAL A 189 -0.86 -1.97 -12.04
C VAL A 189 -1.33 -0.56 -12.40
N ARG A 190 -1.03 -0.12 -13.61
CA ARG A 190 -1.30 1.24 -14.09
C ARG A 190 -2.22 1.24 -15.31
N PRO A 191 -3.03 2.29 -15.51
CA PRO A 191 -3.90 2.42 -16.68
C PRO A 191 -3.15 2.25 -18.02
N GLU A 192 -1.91 2.75 -18.13
CA GLU A 192 -1.12 2.64 -19.34
C GLU A 192 -0.76 1.18 -19.68
N GLN A 193 -0.56 0.34 -18.66
CA GLN A 193 -0.30 -1.09 -18.87
C GLN A 193 -1.55 -1.80 -19.37
N VAL A 194 -2.73 -1.41 -18.89
CA VAL A 194 -4.01 -1.94 -19.35
C VAL A 194 -4.29 -1.51 -20.78
N ALA A 195 -4.01 -0.25 -21.11
CA ALA A 195 -4.12 0.24 -22.50
C ALA A 195 -3.16 -0.51 -23.45
N ALA A 196 -1.92 -0.77 -23.02
CA ALA A 196 -0.94 -1.55 -23.79
C ALA A 196 -1.39 -3.01 -23.98
N LEU A 197 -2.03 -3.62 -22.97
CA LEU A 197 -2.61 -4.95 -23.08
C LEU A 197 -3.69 -5.00 -24.15
N VAL A 198 -4.64 -4.06 -24.13
CA VAL A 198 -5.71 -3.97 -25.15
C VAL A 198 -5.12 -3.78 -26.54
N ALA A 199 -4.18 -2.85 -26.70
CA ALA A 199 -3.54 -2.56 -27.99
C ALA A 199 -2.67 -3.71 -28.54
N SER A 200 -2.34 -4.71 -27.71
CA SER A 200 -1.48 -5.84 -28.11
C SER A 200 -2.21 -6.95 -28.87
N HIS A 201 -3.55 -6.90 -28.94
CA HIS A 201 -4.33 -7.96 -29.58
C HIS A 201 -5.62 -7.41 -30.23
N ASP A 202 -5.76 -7.58 -31.54
CA ASP A 202 -6.84 -7.00 -32.34
C ASP A 202 -8.27 -7.43 -31.95
N ALA A 203 -8.40 -8.56 -31.24
CA ALA A 203 -9.70 -9.03 -30.75
C ALA A 203 -10.12 -8.43 -29.40
N LEU A 204 -9.30 -7.55 -28.79
CA LEU A 204 -9.63 -6.86 -27.55
C LEU A 204 -10.15 -5.47 -27.82
N ASP A 205 -11.38 -5.18 -27.39
CA ASP A 205 -11.96 -3.85 -27.50
C ASP A 205 -11.62 -2.97 -26.30
N ARG A 206 -11.78 -3.52 -25.09
CA ARG A 206 -11.54 -2.81 -23.81
C ARG A 206 -11.13 -3.81 -22.72
N ALA A 207 -10.52 -3.29 -21.67
CA ALA A 207 -10.22 -4.05 -20.47
C ALA A 207 -10.55 -3.25 -19.22
N ARG A 208 -10.89 -3.95 -18.14
CA ARG A 208 -11.04 -3.41 -16.79
C ARG A 208 -10.36 -4.34 -15.79
N ILE A 209 -9.55 -3.77 -14.94
CA ILE A 209 -8.91 -4.51 -13.85
C ILE A 209 -9.72 -4.26 -12.58
N ILE A 210 -10.05 -5.34 -11.87
CA ILE A 210 -10.68 -5.26 -10.55
C ILE A 210 -9.70 -5.82 -9.53
N ALA A 211 -9.34 -5.00 -8.55
CA ALA A 211 -8.60 -5.42 -7.38
C ALA A 211 -9.58 -5.69 -6.25
N ARG A 212 -9.60 -6.91 -5.74
CA ARG A 212 -10.41 -7.27 -4.57
C ARG A 212 -9.63 -8.14 -3.59
N ARG A 213 -10.22 -8.46 -2.47
CA ARG A 213 -9.66 -9.41 -1.52
C ARG A 213 -10.36 -10.75 -1.58
N ASN A 214 -9.54 -11.80 -1.48
CA ASN A 214 -10.00 -13.16 -1.24
C ASN A 214 -9.33 -13.63 0.07
N GLY A 215 -10.05 -13.50 1.18
CA GLY A 215 -9.47 -13.68 2.51
C GLY A 215 -8.38 -12.64 2.80
N ALA A 216 -7.17 -13.08 3.16
CA ALA A 216 -6.03 -12.21 3.44
C ALA A 216 -5.23 -11.79 2.18
N MET A 217 -5.53 -12.37 1.01
CA MET A 217 -4.74 -12.18 -0.21
C MET A 217 -5.44 -11.25 -1.18
N ASP A 218 -4.65 -10.42 -1.88
CA ASP A 218 -5.13 -9.66 -3.03
C ASP A 218 -5.46 -10.60 -4.20
N GLU A 219 -6.58 -10.35 -4.86
CA GLU A 219 -6.99 -10.99 -6.10
C GLU A 219 -7.11 -9.93 -7.20
N MET A 220 -6.58 -10.25 -8.37
CA MET A 220 -6.72 -9.45 -9.58
C MET A 220 -7.64 -10.16 -10.56
N ILE A 221 -8.75 -9.52 -10.94
CA ILE A 221 -9.62 -9.95 -12.02
C ILE A 221 -9.35 -9.04 -13.21
N VAL A 222 -9.20 -9.66 -14.37
CA VAL A 222 -8.96 -8.99 -15.64
C VAL A 222 -10.16 -9.22 -16.55
N GLN A 223 -11.06 -8.27 -16.64
CA GLN A 223 -12.20 -8.32 -17.53
C GLN A 223 -11.79 -7.81 -18.91
N LEU A 224 -11.96 -8.63 -19.93
CA LEU A 224 -11.60 -8.34 -21.33
C LEU A 224 -12.84 -8.36 -22.20
N GLU A 225 -13.18 -7.23 -22.84
CA GLU A 225 -14.20 -7.18 -23.89
C GLU A 225 -13.66 -7.82 -25.17
N THR A 226 -14.25 -8.94 -25.54
CA THR A 226 -13.86 -9.67 -26.76
C THR A 226 -15.01 -10.56 -27.27
N THR A 227 -14.93 -10.96 -28.52
CA THR A 227 -15.82 -11.98 -29.12
C THR A 227 -15.26 -13.40 -28.99
N LEU A 228 -14.02 -13.55 -28.51
CA LEU A 228 -13.38 -14.85 -28.28
C LEU A 228 -13.92 -15.50 -27.01
N SER A 229 -13.81 -16.82 -26.92
CA SER A 229 -14.39 -17.60 -25.83
C SER A 229 -13.38 -18.35 -24.94
N ALA A 230 -12.09 -18.31 -25.27
CA ALA A 230 -11.05 -19.02 -24.54
C ALA A 230 -10.22 -18.02 -23.69
N ALA A 231 -10.49 -17.94 -22.39
CA ALA A 231 -9.78 -17.03 -21.48
C ALA A 231 -8.28 -17.35 -21.36
N SER A 232 -7.90 -18.64 -21.47
CA SER A 232 -6.51 -19.08 -21.41
C SER A 232 -5.60 -18.49 -22.49
N ASP A 233 -6.18 -18.03 -23.60
CA ASP A 233 -5.42 -17.43 -24.70
C ASP A 233 -4.81 -16.08 -24.28
N PHE A 234 -5.36 -15.45 -23.25
CA PHE A 234 -4.94 -14.15 -22.77
C PHE A 234 -4.04 -14.18 -21.52
N ASP A 235 -3.89 -15.31 -20.84
CA ASP A 235 -3.08 -15.41 -19.62
C ASP A 235 -1.63 -14.94 -19.81
N GLY A 236 -1.03 -15.33 -20.93
CA GLY A 236 0.32 -14.92 -21.32
C GLY A 236 0.44 -13.41 -21.57
N LEU A 237 -0.56 -12.82 -22.24
CA LEU A 237 -0.61 -11.40 -22.52
C LEU A 237 -0.81 -10.58 -21.25
N VAL A 238 -1.74 -11.00 -20.38
CA VAL A 238 -1.97 -10.38 -19.07
C VAL A 238 -0.69 -10.37 -18.27
N LYS A 239 -0.02 -11.52 -18.13
CA LYS A 239 1.24 -11.62 -17.38
C LYS A 239 2.35 -10.76 -18.01
N SER A 240 2.44 -10.68 -19.33
CA SER A 240 3.50 -9.90 -20.01
C SER A 240 3.33 -8.40 -19.83
N HIS A 241 2.10 -7.88 -19.84
CA HIS A 241 1.81 -6.44 -19.74
C HIS A 241 1.66 -5.98 -18.28
N LEU A 242 0.88 -6.70 -17.46
CA LEU A 242 0.61 -6.30 -16.09
C LEU A 242 1.68 -6.78 -15.08
N LYS A 243 2.60 -7.66 -15.51
CA LYS A 243 3.65 -8.29 -14.68
C LYS A 243 3.08 -9.12 -13.52
N LEU A 244 1.80 -9.41 -13.57
CA LEU A 244 1.04 -10.20 -12.59
C LEU A 244 0.16 -11.22 -13.31
N THR A 245 -0.12 -12.33 -12.63
CA THR A 245 -1.18 -13.24 -13.02
C THR A 245 -2.50 -12.80 -12.40
N GLY A 246 -3.56 -12.78 -13.19
CA GLY A 246 -4.92 -12.46 -12.76
C GLY A 246 -5.92 -13.50 -13.23
N ASN A 247 -7.12 -13.43 -12.71
CA ASN A 247 -8.25 -14.24 -13.14
C ASN A 247 -8.86 -13.57 -14.39
N VAL A 248 -8.72 -14.17 -15.55
CA VAL A 248 -9.24 -13.59 -16.80
C VAL A 248 -10.72 -13.94 -16.98
N GLU A 249 -11.55 -12.90 -17.10
CA GLU A 249 -12.97 -12.99 -17.38
C GLU A 249 -13.25 -12.35 -18.75
N LEU A 250 -13.77 -13.14 -19.68
CA LEU A 250 -14.19 -12.63 -20.98
C LEU A 250 -15.61 -12.11 -20.89
N VAL A 251 -15.82 -10.90 -21.37
CA VAL A 251 -17.12 -10.23 -21.37
C VAL A 251 -17.47 -9.77 -22.77
N ALA A 252 -18.76 -9.65 -23.07
CA ALA A 252 -19.23 -9.24 -24.40
C ALA A 252 -18.76 -7.81 -24.72
N PRO A 253 -18.44 -7.50 -25.98
CA PRO A 253 -18.13 -6.15 -26.40
C PRO A 253 -19.22 -5.14 -26.00
N GLY A 254 -18.82 -4.02 -25.41
CA GLY A 254 -19.70 -2.97 -24.93
C GLY A 254 -20.36 -3.21 -23.57
N SER A 255 -20.03 -4.31 -22.87
CA SER A 255 -20.62 -4.63 -21.57
C SER A 255 -19.94 -3.96 -20.39
N LEU A 256 -18.66 -3.56 -20.50
CA LEU A 256 -17.97 -2.86 -19.44
C LEU A 256 -18.53 -1.44 -19.23
N PRO A 257 -18.69 -0.98 -17.99
CA PRO A 257 -19.17 0.36 -17.69
C PRO A 257 -18.33 1.45 -18.38
N ARG A 258 -18.99 2.54 -18.79
CA ARG A 258 -18.35 3.72 -19.38
C ARG A 258 -18.22 4.84 -18.36
N ASP A 259 -17.69 4.53 -17.20
CA ASP A 259 -17.53 5.40 -16.02
C ASP A 259 -16.13 6.03 -15.91
N GLY A 260 -15.26 5.78 -16.90
CA GLY A 260 -13.87 6.27 -16.91
C GLY A 260 -12.91 5.45 -16.04
N LEU A 261 -13.39 4.40 -15.36
CA LEU A 261 -12.54 3.55 -14.56
C LEU A 261 -11.96 2.40 -15.40
N VAL A 262 -10.65 2.40 -15.53
CA VAL A 262 -9.85 1.30 -16.13
C VAL A 262 -9.40 0.31 -15.06
N ILE A 263 -9.13 0.82 -13.86
CA ILE A 263 -8.77 0.02 -12.70
C ILE A 263 -9.74 0.38 -11.57
N GLU A 264 -10.42 -0.61 -11.03
CA GLU A 264 -11.36 -0.49 -9.92
C GLU A 264 -10.80 -1.20 -8.70
N ASP A 265 -10.52 -0.46 -7.63
CA ASP A 265 -10.11 -1.04 -6.37
C ASP A 265 -11.32 -1.20 -5.45
N GLN A 266 -11.79 -2.46 -5.32
CA GLN A 266 -12.93 -2.83 -4.50
C GLN A 266 -12.54 -3.25 -3.07
N ARG A 267 -11.27 -3.09 -2.69
CA ARG A 267 -10.80 -3.41 -1.35
C ARG A 267 -11.24 -2.33 -0.37
N VAL A 268 -11.78 -2.77 0.77
CA VAL A 268 -12.18 -1.87 1.84
C VAL A 268 -10.96 -1.54 2.70
N TYR A 269 -10.67 -0.27 2.87
CA TYR A 269 -9.52 0.26 3.61
C TYR A 269 -9.91 0.92 4.95
N GLU A 270 -11.23 0.93 5.28
CA GLU A 270 -11.75 1.47 6.54
C GLU A 270 -11.78 0.44 7.67
#